data_b6b9c8d9469ed6120810a08df4fba5db
#
_entry.id   b6b9c8d9469ed6120810a08df4fba5db
#
_cell.length_a   1.000
_cell.length_b   1.000
_cell.length_c   1.000
_cell.angle_alpha   90.00
_cell.angle_beta   90.00
_cell.angle_gamma   90.00
#
_symmetry.space_group_name_H-M   'P 1'
#
loop_
_entity.id
_entity.type
_entity.pdbx_description
1 polymer ?
#
loop_
_entity_poly.entity_id
_entity_poly.type
_entity_poly.pdbx_seq_one_letter_code
_entity_poly.pdbx_strand_id
1 'polypeptide(L)'
;VLDFGGETLVLTHDAMAEGVHFLPGQDPADVAWKLVASNLSDLAAKGAEPLGVLIGYQFGVDDERFLTGLSEVLEHYGVPLLGGDTIGGEGPQVLGLTALGRATHRPVPSRSGAQAGDGLWITGPVGAAMLGFEALRSGAVADSGAFRRPTPRLEEGRTLAPLVSAMMDVSDGLLLDASRMALASGVTLAIDSAAVPIATPEPRRAEALRWGEDYQLLFTLPAGVKAPVPAYRIGTAAPSTETPVLLDGQPLSAESGLGYEHR
;
A
#
# COMPACT_ATOMS: atom_id res chain seq x y z
N VAL A 1 6.37 14.02 6.74
CA VAL A 1 5.57 15.25 6.65
C VAL A 1 6.46 16.43 6.99
N LEU A 2 6.40 17.49 6.19
CA LEU A 2 7.22 18.68 6.30
C LEU A 2 6.34 19.92 6.14
N ASP A 3 6.36 20.87 7.10
CA ASP A 3 5.73 22.17 6.95
C ASP A 3 6.68 23.14 6.25
N PHE A 4 6.27 23.68 5.12
CA PHE A 4 7.07 24.58 4.31
C PHE A 4 6.20 25.70 3.69
N GLY A 5 6.52 26.95 4.00
CA GLY A 5 5.84 28.12 3.41
C GLY A 5 4.32 28.19 3.66
N GLY A 6 3.83 27.61 4.77
CA GLY A 6 2.39 27.53 5.08
C GLY A 6 1.69 26.30 4.50
N GLU A 7 2.36 25.54 3.64
CA GLU A 7 1.89 24.27 3.11
C GLU A 7 2.42 23.10 3.96
N THR A 8 1.67 22.01 4.02
CA THR A 8 2.15 20.74 4.60
C THR A 8 2.44 19.76 3.48
N LEU A 9 3.70 19.42 3.32
CA LEU A 9 4.18 18.49 2.31
C LEU A 9 4.30 17.08 2.88
N VAL A 10 3.96 16.10 2.06
CA VAL A 10 4.14 14.66 2.32
C VAL A 10 5.19 14.15 1.35
N LEU A 11 6.22 13.52 1.87
CA LEU A 11 7.26 12.88 1.07
C LEU A 11 7.30 11.40 1.42
N THR A 12 7.43 10.58 0.40
CA THR A 12 7.72 9.16 0.53
C THR A 12 8.82 8.74 -0.43
N HIS A 13 9.47 7.62 -0.15
CA HIS A 13 10.47 7.03 -1.03
C HIS A 13 10.42 5.52 -0.92
N ASP A 14 10.08 4.85 -2.02
CA ASP A 14 10.16 3.41 -2.15
C ASP A 14 11.20 3.01 -3.19
N ALA A 15 11.88 1.90 -2.92
CA ALA A 15 12.79 1.26 -3.84
C ALA A 15 12.28 -0.12 -4.24
N MET A 16 12.50 -0.50 -5.48
CA MET A 16 12.17 -1.83 -6.01
C MET A 16 13.43 -2.51 -6.54
N ALA A 17 13.53 -3.82 -6.29
CA ALA A 17 14.61 -4.66 -6.80
C ALA A 17 14.04 -5.83 -7.61
N GLU A 18 14.70 -6.12 -8.74
CA GLU A 18 14.41 -7.28 -9.56
C GLU A 18 14.58 -8.58 -8.77
N GLY A 19 13.66 -9.51 -8.96
CA GLY A 19 13.62 -10.78 -8.22
C GLY A 19 12.97 -10.68 -6.83
N VAL A 20 12.70 -9.46 -6.34
CA VAL A 20 12.00 -9.22 -5.06
C VAL A 20 10.63 -8.59 -5.31
N HIS A 21 10.58 -7.42 -5.93
CA HIS A 21 9.35 -6.64 -6.14
C HIS A 21 8.77 -6.79 -7.55
N PHE A 22 9.58 -7.22 -8.50
CA PHE A 22 9.18 -7.57 -9.86
C PHE A 22 10.02 -8.75 -10.37
N LEU A 23 9.46 -9.51 -11.29
CA LEU A 23 10.10 -10.72 -11.80
C LEU A 23 11.15 -10.37 -12.87
N PRO A 24 12.26 -11.14 -12.97
CA PRO A 24 13.16 -11.08 -14.11
C PRO A 24 12.38 -11.26 -15.42
N GLY A 25 12.61 -10.37 -16.39
CA GLY A 25 11.92 -10.39 -17.68
C GLY A 25 10.45 -9.91 -17.65
N GLN A 26 9.98 -9.32 -16.56
CA GLN A 26 8.70 -8.62 -16.53
C GLN A 26 8.74 -7.44 -17.49
N ASP A 27 7.60 -7.12 -18.14
CA ASP A 27 7.48 -5.95 -19.03
C ASP A 27 7.95 -4.67 -18.30
N PRO A 28 9.01 -3.98 -18.79
CA PRO A 28 9.51 -2.77 -18.15
C PRO A 28 8.47 -1.66 -17.98
N ALA A 29 7.46 -1.59 -18.86
CA ALA A 29 6.37 -0.63 -18.70
C ALA A 29 5.51 -0.92 -17.47
N ASP A 30 5.30 -2.19 -17.12
CA ASP A 30 4.58 -2.56 -15.91
C ASP A 30 5.44 -2.33 -14.66
N VAL A 31 6.76 -2.50 -14.76
CA VAL A 31 7.69 -2.18 -13.67
C VAL A 31 7.66 -0.68 -13.36
N ALA A 32 7.68 0.16 -14.39
CA ALA A 32 7.54 1.62 -14.25
C ALA A 32 6.21 2.00 -13.60
N TRP A 33 5.10 1.37 -14.04
CA TRP A 33 3.79 1.59 -13.46
C TRP A 33 3.77 1.26 -11.98
N LYS A 34 4.25 0.07 -11.62
CA LYS A 34 4.28 -0.41 -10.23
C LYS A 34 5.10 0.52 -9.33
N LEU A 35 6.28 0.95 -9.79
CA LEU A 35 7.15 1.87 -9.04
C LEU A 35 6.47 3.20 -8.72
N VAL A 36 5.75 3.78 -9.67
CA VAL A 36 5.01 5.03 -9.43
C VAL A 36 3.80 4.76 -8.53
N ALA A 37 3.01 3.72 -8.83
CA ALA A 37 1.77 3.44 -8.12
C ALA A 37 1.99 3.08 -6.64
N SER A 38 3.05 2.34 -6.28
CA SER A 38 3.39 2.06 -4.88
C SER A 38 3.67 3.34 -4.09
N ASN A 39 4.46 4.24 -4.64
CA ASN A 39 4.75 5.54 -4.00
C ASN A 39 3.50 6.45 -3.91
N LEU A 40 2.63 6.43 -4.93
CA LEU A 40 1.36 7.15 -4.87
C LEU A 40 0.40 6.55 -3.83
N SER A 41 0.52 5.25 -3.52
CA SER A 41 -0.25 4.60 -2.45
C SER A 41 0.10 5.18 -1.08
N ASP A 42 1.36 5.44 -0.81
CA ASP A 42 1.78 6.15 0.40
C ASP A 42 1.17 7.55 0.50
N LEU A 43 1.14 8.30 -0.61
CA LEU A 43 0.48 9.60 -0.63
C LEU A 43 -1.04 9.47 -0.38
N ALA A 44 -1.68 8.44 -0.94
CA ALA A 44 -3.09 8.14 -0.68
C ALA A 44 -3.34 7.87 0.80
N ALA A 45 -2.48 7.08 1.45
CA ALA A 45 -2.54 6.79 2.88
C ALA A 45 -2.36 8.03 3.79
N LYS A 46 -1.90 9.15 3.21
CA LYS A 46 -1.78 10.45 3.88
C LYS A 46 -2.85 11.45 3.45
N GLY A 47 -3.78 11.05 2.58
CA GLY A 47 -4.77 11.96 1.99
C GLY A 47 -4.12 13.11 1.24
N ALA A 48 -2.96 12.88 0.62
CA ALA A 48 -2.21 13.90 -0.06
C ALA A 48 -2.55 13.97 -1.56
N GLU A 49 -2.49 15.18 -2.11
CA GLU A 49 -2.52 15.42 -3.54
C GLU A 49 -1.10 15.29 -4.09
N PRO A 50 -0.84 14.42 -5.08
CA PRO A 50 0.48 14.32 -5.69
C PRO A 50 0.91 15.63 -6.36
N LEU A 51 2.14 16.06 -6.14
CA LEU A 51 2.75 17.25 -6.75
C LEU A 51 3.80 16.88 -7.79
N GLY A 52 4.44 15.73 -7.66
CA GLY A 52 5.45 15.25 -8.59
C GLY A 52 6.32 14.17 -8.02
N VAL A 53 7.17 13.60 -8.88
CA VAL A 53 8.08 12.51 -8.52
C VAL A 53 9.52 12.79 -8.95
N LEU A 54 10.45 12.20 -8.21
CA LEU A 54 11.87 12.10 -8.57
C LEU A 54 12.21 10.61 -8.71
N ILE A 55 12.97 10.25 -9.76
CA ILE A 55 13.32 8.84 -10.01
C ILE A 55 14.84 8.63 -9.94
N GLY A 56 15.26 7.56 -9.26
CA GLY A 56 16.57 6.94 -9.39
C GLY A 56 16.44 5.72 -10.29
N TYR A 57 17.06 5.75 -11.46
CA TYR A 57 16.89 4.73 -12.48
C TYR A 57 18.22 4.04 -12.80
N GLN A 58 18.28 2.74 -12.57
CA GLN A 58 19.36 1.89 -13.09
C GLN A 58 18.96 1.40 -14.47
N PHE A 59 19.85 1.57 -15.48
CA PHE A 59 19.60 1.07 -16.83
C PHE A 59 19.27 -0.43 -16.83
N GLY A 60 18.23 -0.79 -17.59
CA GLY A 60 17.68 -2.14 -17.67
C GLY A 60 17.83 -2.78 -19.05
N VAL A 61 17.02 -3.77 -19.34
CA VAL A 61 17.06 -4.52 -20.60
C VAL A 61 16.36 -3.81 -21.75
N ASP A 62 15.39 -2.93 -21.45
CA ASP A 62 14.63 -2.15 -22.44
C ASP A 62 14.18 -0.82 -21.82
N ASP A 63 15.10 0.15 -21.85
CA ASP A 63 14.89 1.47 -21.26
C ASP A 63 13.78 2.26 -21.98
N GLU A 64 13.62 2.09 -23.30
CA GLU A 64 12.56 2.75 -24.06
C GLU A 64 11.18 2.25 -23.63
N ARG A 65 11.05 0.97 -23.39
CA ARG A 65 9.81 0.38 -22.90
C ARG A 65 9.47 0.84 -21.48
N PHE A 66 10.49 0.96 -20.62
CA PHE A 66 10.32 1.53 -19.27
C PHE A 66 9.84 2.97 -19.32
N LEU A 67 10.48 3.81 -20.15
CA LEU A 67 10.11 5.23 -20.33
C LEU A 67 8.69 5.38 -20.88
N THR A 68 8.27 4.47 -21.76
CA THR A 68 6.88 4.44 -22.26
C THR A 68 5.90 4.21 -21.13
N GLY A 69 6.14 3.20 -20.28
CA GLY A 69 5.29 2.91 -19.12
C GLY A 69 5.33 4.02 -18.07
N LEU A 70 6.51 4.63 -17.86
CA LEU A 70 6.64 5.78 -16.96
C LEU A 70 5.79 6.95 -17.42
N SER A 71 5.85 7.30 -18.71
CA SER A 71 5.02 8.37 -19.28
C SER A 71 3.53 8.05 -19.16
N GLU A 72 3.15 6.80 -19.43
CA GLU A 72 1.76 6.33 -19.33
C GLU A 72 1.20 6.50 -17.91
N VAL A 73 1.91 6.05 -16.88
CA VAL A 73 1.44 6.14 -15.50
C VAL A 73 1.44 7.57 -14.97
N LEU A 74 2.45 8.37 -15.32
CA LEU A 74 2.51 9.77 -14.91
C LEU A 74 1.38 10.60 -15.54
N GLU A 75 1.06 10.38 -16.81
CA GLU A 75 -0.07 10.99 -17.49
C GLU A 75 -1.40 10.54 -16.88
N HIS A 76 -1.55 9.23 -16.60
CA HIS A 76 -2.77 8.66 -16.03
C HIS A 76 -3.13 9.30 -14.68
N TYR A 77 -2.14 9.55 -13.82
CA TYR A 77 -2.38 10.17 -12.50
C TYR A 77 -2.17 11.69 -12.49
N GLY A 78 -1.79 12.29 -13.62
CA GLY A 78 -1.54 13.72 -13.72
C GLY A 78 -0.36 14.20 -12.86
N VAL A 79 0.67 13.37 -12.71
CA VAL A 79 1.82 13.61 -11.82
C VAL A 79 3.06 13.93 -12.65
N PRO A 80 3.67 15.11 -12.53
CA PRO A 80 4.86 15.47 -13.30
C PRO A 80 6.12 14.76 -12.78
N LEU A 81 7.03 14.41 -13.69
CA LEU A 81 8.41 14.06 -13.36
C LEU A 81 9.18 15.35 -13.08
N LEU A 82 9.64 15.51 -11.84
CA LEU A 82 10.39 16.70 -11.40
C LEU A 82 11.89 16.59 -11.71
N GLY A 83 12.40 15.37 -11.84
CA GLY A 83 13.79 15.09 -12.13
C GLY A 83 14.18 13.68 -11.69
N GLY A 84 15.46 13.44 -11.61
CA GLY A 84 15.99 12.15 -11.19
C GLY A 84 17.44 12.00 -11.59
N ASP A 85 17.97 10.80 -11.42
CA ASP A 85 19.31 10.41 -11.81
C ASP A 85 19.29 9.02 -12.46
N THR A 86 20.28 8.77 -13.33
CA THR A 86 20.43 7.50 -14.03
C THR A 86 21.81 6.93 -13.79
N ILE A 87 21.86 5.63 -13.50
CA ILE A 87 23.12 4.92 -13.28
C ILE A 87 23.20 3.66 -14.12
N GLY A 88 24.44 3.30 -14.55
CA GLY A 88 24.74 1.96 -15.04
C GLY A 88 25.12 1.05 -13.88
N GLY A 89 24.80 -0.23 -14.00
CA GLY A 89 25.17 -1.23 -12.99
C GLY A 89 25.09 -2.64 -13.57
N GLU A 90 25.82 -3.56 -12.96
CA GLU A 90 25.71 -5.00 -13.22
C GLU A 90 24.83 -5.64 -12.14
N GLY A 91 24.15 -6.73 -12.48
CA GLY A 91 23.29 -7.49 -11.57
C GLY A 91 21.83 -7.11 -11.66
N PRO A 92 21.01 -7.53 -10.69
CA PRO A 92 19.57 -7.21 -10.66
C PRO A 92 19.31 -5.71 -10.70
N GLN A 93 18.30 -5.31 -11.47
CA GLN A 93 17.92 -3.89 -11.57
C GLN A 93 17.36 -3.39 -10.23
N VAL A 94 17.81 -2.22 -9.81
CA VAL A 94 17.30 -1.51 -8.62
C VAL A 94 16.82 -0.13 -9.03
N LEU A 95 15.60 0.18 -8.63
CA LEU A 95 14.91 1.42 -8.96
C LEU A 95 14.46 2.10 -7.66
N GLY A 96 14.47 3.43 -7.65
CA GLY A 96 13.97 4.21 -6.53
C GLY A 96 13.09 5.35 -7.01
N LEU A 97 12.04 5.68 -6.28
CA LEU A 97 11.20 6.81 -6.59
C LEU A 97 10.85 7.57 -5.31
N THR A 98 10.96 8.88 -5.36
CA THR A 98 10.45 9.77 -4.31
C THR A 98 9.21 10.45 -4.84
N ALA A 99 8.09 10.31 -4.13
CA ALA A 99 6.89 11.06 -4.42
C ALA A 99 6.70 12.21 -3.44
N LEU A 100 6.37 13.38 -3.97
CA LEU A 100 6.03 14.58 -3.24
C LEU A 100 4.53 14.84 -3.38
N GLY A 101 3.86 15.06 -2.26
CA GLY A 101 2.45 15.44 -2.21
C GLY A 101 2.17 16.62 -1.30
N ARG A 102 1.01 17.23 -1.46
CA ARG A 102 0.45 18.25 -0.57
C ARG A 102 -0.64 17.61 0.28
N ALA A 103 -0.56 17.76 1.60
CA ALA A 103 -1.62 17.29 2.49
C ALA A 103 -2.91 18.08 2.23
N THR A 104 -4.04 17.38 2.06
CA THR A 104 -5.36 18.01 1.86
C THR A 104 -6.08 18.26 3.18
N HIS A 105 -5.61 17.65 4.27
CA HIS A 105 -6.16 17.79 5.61
C HIS A 105 -5.06 17.89 6.66
N ARG A 106 -5.35 18.56 7.78
CA ARG A 106 -4.50 18.67 8.97
C ARG A 106 -5.31 18.35 10.22
N PRO A 107 -4.81 17.48 11.12
CA PRO A 107 -3.52 16.79 11.05
C PRO A 107 -3.49 15.76 9.91
N VAL A 108 -2.30 15.55 9.32
CA VAL A 108 -2.12 14.52 8.27
C VAL A 108 -2.37 13.14 8.86
N PRO A 109 -3.17 12.27 8.21
CA PRO A 109 -3.39 10.90 8.65
C PRO A 109 -2.09 10.15 8.93
N SER A 110 -2.06 9.40 10.00
CA SER A 110 -0.93 8.58 10.43
C SER A 110 -1.38 7.16 10.69
N ARG A 111 -0.44 6.21 10.71
CA ARG A 111 -0.71 4.85 11.23
C ARG A 111 -0.96 4.83 12.73
N SER A 112 -0.61 5.91 13.46
CA SER A 112 -0.91 6.11 14.88
C SER A 112 -2.16 6.97 15.03
N GLY A 113 -2.93 6.74 16.10
CA GLY A 113 -4.10 7.55 16.42
C GLY A 113 -5.42 6.77 16.52
N ALA A 114 -5.43 5.47 16.17
CA ALA A 114 -6.57 4.60 16.43
C ALA A 114 -6.90 4.57 17.92
N GLN A 115 -8.19 4.61 18.25
CA GLN A 115 -8.69 4.63 19.62
C GLN A 115 -9.56 3.41 19.91
N ALA A 116 -9.56 2.94 21.15
CA ALA A 116 -10.46 1.87 21.54
C ALA A 116 -11.92 2.27 21.29
N GLY A 117 -12.66 1.41 20.60
CA GLY A 117 -14.03 1.66 20.12
C GLY A 117 -14.14 2.05 18.66
N ASP A 118 -13.03 2.41 18.00
CA ASP A 118 -13.03 2.69 16.57
C ASP A 118 -13.39 1.45 15.74
N GLY A 119 -14.10 1.65 14.64
CA GLY A 119 -14.26 0.61 13.61
C GLY A 119 -13.00 0.50 12.76
N LEU A 120 -12.55 -0.72 12.46
CA LEU A 120 -11.46 -1.00 11.52
C LEU A 120 -12.03 -1.33 10.15
N TRP A 121 -11.48 -0.71 9.10
CA TRP A 121 -12.01 -0.77 7.74
C TRP A 121 -10.90 -0.96 6.71
N ILE A 122 -11.27 -1.51 5.53
CA ILE A 122 -10.39 -1.63 4.35
C ILE A 122 -11.16 -1.24 3.08
N THR A 123 -10.49 -0.59 2.12
CA THR A 123 -11.12 -0.09 0.89
C THR A 123 -11.45 -1.18 -0.14
N GLY A 124 -10.83 -2.35 -0.09
CA GLY A 124 -11.06 -3.38 -1.08
C GLY A 124 -10.48 -4.74 -0.71
N PRO A 125 -10.60 -5.73 -1.61
CA PRO A 125 -10.14 -7.08 -1.36
C PRO A 125 -8.62 -7.18 -1.30
N VAL A 126 -8.13 -8.13 -0.49
CA VAL A 126 -6.74 -8.53 -0.41
C VAL A 126 -6.49 -9.84 -1.15
N GLY A 127 -5.24 -10.11 -1.53
CA GLY A 127 -4.81 -11.30 -2.24
C GLY A 127 -4.96 -11.26 -3.76
N ALA A 128 -5.38 -10.13 -4.34
CA ALA A 128 -5.41 -9.96 -5.80
C ALA A 128 -3.99 -9.91 -6.38
N ALA A 129 -3.06 -9.22 -5.72
CA ALA A 129 -1.66 -9.18 -6.10
C ALA A 129 -1.00 -10.56 -6.02
N MET A 130 -1.35 -11.37 -5.01
CA MET A 130 -0.90 -12.76 -4.89
C MET A 130 -1.26 -13.59 -6.11
N LEU A 131 -2.51 -13.57 -6.52
CA LEU A 131 -2.97 -14.30 -7.72
C LEU A 131 -2.27 -13.80 -8.98
N GLY A 132 -2.11 -12.49 -9.11
CA GLY A 132 -1.40 -11.87 -10.22
C GLY A 132 0.07 -12.28 -10.30
N PHE A 133 0.76 -12.32 -9.17
CA PHE A 133 2.14 -12.80 -9.07
C PHE A 133 2.27 -14.28 -9.48
N GLU A 134 1.39 -15.14 -8.98
CA GLU A 134 1.39 -16.57 -9.30
C GLU A 134 1.13 -16.81 -10.79
N ALA A 135 0.17 -16.11 -11.37
CA ALA A 135 -0.12 -16.16 -12.79
C ALA A 135 1.10 -15.77 -13.63
N LEU A 136 1.72 -14.64 -13.30
CA LEU A 136 2.90 -14.14 -14.00
C LEU A 136 4.09 -15.12 -13.87
N ARG A 137 4.36 -15.61 -12.66
CA ARG A 137 5.46 -16.53 -12.38
C ARG A 137 5.31 -17.89 -13.08
N SER A 138 4.08 -18.38 -13.19
CA SER A 138 3.79 -19.66 -13.85
C SER A 138 3.65 -19.56 -15.38
N GLY A 139 3.59 -18.34 -15.94
CA GLY A 139 3.26 -18.11 -17.34
C GLY A 139 1.82 -18.47 -17.69
N ALA A 140 0.92 -18.54 -16.70
CA ALA A 140 -0.48 -18.85 -16.93
C ALA A 140 -1.20 -17.71 -17.65
N VAL A 141 -2.16 -18.06 -18.51
CA VAL A 141 -3.06 -17.10 -19.15
C VAL A 141 -4.15 -16.72 -18.12
N ALA A 142 -3.78 -15.91 -17.15
CA ALA A 142 -4.67 -15.39 -16.11
C ALA A 142 -4.35 -13.91 -15.85
N ASP A 143 -5.30 -13.20 -15.27
CA ASP A 143 -5.11 -11.77 -14.97
C ASP A 143 -4.02 -11.58 -13.91
N SER A 144 -2.98 -10.87 -14.27
CA SER A 144 -1.88 -10.46 -13.39
C SER A 144 -1.85 -8.95 -13.14
N GLY A 145 -2.89 -8.23 -13.56
CA GLY A 145 -2.96 -6.77 -13.52
C GLY A 145 -2.75 -6.20 -12.11
N ALA A 146 -3.37 -6.78 -11.10
CA ALA A 146 -3.26 -6.32 -9.72
C ALA A 146 -1.81 -6.32 -9.19
N PHE A 147 -0.99 -7.29 -9.59
CA PHE A 147 0.43 -7.33 -9.24
C PHE A 147 1.29 -6.40 -10.08
N ARG A 148 1.02 -6.36 -11.40
CA ARG A 148 1.84 -5.57 -12.34
C ARG A 148 1.55 -4.08 -12.30
N ARG A 149 0.27 -3.73 -12.19
CA ARG A 149 -0.24 -2.35 -12.26
C ARG A 149 -1.22 -2.08 -11.12
N PRO A 150 -0.74 -2.02 -9.88
CA PRO A 150 -1.62 -1.71 -8.74
C PRO A 150 -2.26 -0.33 -8.88
N THR A 151 -3.38 -0.13 -8.20
CA THR A 151 -4.15 1.13 -8.24
C THR A 151 -4.10 1.82 -6.88
N PRO A 152 -3.35 2.90 -6.71
CA PRO A 152 -3.34 3.71 -5.48
C PRO A 152 -4.71 4.36 -5.26
N ARG A 153 -5.15 4.40 -4.01
CA ARG A 153 -6.48 4.88 -3.59
C ARG A 153 -6.47 6.38 -3.27
N LEU A 154 -5.99 7.21 -4.21
CA LEU A 154 -5.77 8.64 -4.00
C LEU A 154 -7.05 9.42 -3.65
N GLU A 155 -8.15 9.16 -4.34
CA GLU A 155 -9.42 9.84 -4.11
C GLU A 155 -10.05 9.42 -2.78
N GLU A 156 -10.03 8.10 -2.50
CA GLU A 156 -10.49 7.55 -1.24
C GLU A 156 -9.67 8.09 -0.08
N GLY A 157 -8.34 8.15 -0.22
CA GLY A 157 -7.45 8.68 0.80
C GLY A 157 -7.75 10.14 1.15
N ARG A 158 -7.94 11.00 0.14
CA ARG A 158 -8.31 12.41 0.37
C ARG A 158 -9.67 12.55 1.03
N THR A 159 -10.64 11.73 0.62
CA THR A 159 -12.01 11.74 1.18
C THR A 159 -12.02 11.26 2.62
N LEU A 160 -11.18 10.29 2.96
CA LEU A 160 -11.06 9.72 4.30
C LEU A 160 -10.26 10.59 5.26
N ALA A 161 -9.28 11.35 4.77
CA ALA A 161 -8.33 12.11 5.58
C ALA A 161 -8.95 12.94 6.72
N PRO A 162 -10.09 13.65 6.54
CA PRO A 162 -10.69 14.43 7.62
C PRO A 162 -11.46 13.61 8.66
N LEU A 163 -11.64 12.31 8.46
CA LEU A 163 -12.55 11.48 9.25
C LEU A 163 -11.83 10.37 10.04
N VAL A 164 -10.67 9.94 9.55
CA VAL A 164 -9.97 8.79 10.11
C VAL A 164 -9.24 9.15 11.42
N SER A 165 -9.23 8.21 12.36
CA SER A 165 -8.34 8.26 13.53
C SER A 165 -6.93 7.80 13.16
N ALA A 166 -6.81 6.75 12.34
CA ALA A 166 -5.54 6.26 11.77
C ALA A 166 -5.75 5.77 10.34
N MET A 167 -4.72 5.87 9.51
CA MET A 167 -4.73 5.37 8.12
C MET A 167 -3.33 5.01 7.64
N MET A 168 -3.24 3.91 6.89
CA MET A 168 -2.08 3.46 6.12
C MET A 168 -2.55 2.62 4.94
N ASP A 169 -1.67 2.33 4.00
CA ASP A 169 -1.95 1.35 2.96
C ASP A 169 -1.47 -0.05 3.36
N VAL A 170 -1.91 -1.07 2.60
CA VAL A 170 -1.54 -2.47 2.79
C VAL A 170 -0.51 -2.85 1.75
N SER A 171 0.76 -2.77 2.11
CA SER A 171 1.91 -3.09 1.27
C SER A 171 2.57 -4.42 1.63
N ASP A 172 2.63 -4.78 2.91
CA ASP A 172 3.32 -5.98 3.40
C ASP A 172 2.37 -7.09 3.85
N GLY A 173 1.09 -6.87 3.72
CA GLY A 173 0.02 -7.79 4.08
C GLY A 173 -0.85 -7.28 5.22
N LEU A 174 -2.15 -7.53 5.12
CA LEU A 174 -3.14 -6.97 6.04
C LEU A 174 -2.81 -7.20 7.51
N LEU A 175 -2.40 -8.42 7.87
CA LEU A 175 -2.14 -8.74 9.30
C LEU A 175 -0.89 -8.04 9.84
N LEU A 176 0.17 -7.91 9.01
CA LEU A 176 1.38 -7.22 9.42
C LEU A 176 1.15 -5.72 9.53
N ASP A 177 0.47 -5.12 8.54
CA ASP A 177 0.19 -3.69 8.54
C ASP A 177 -0.82 -3.31 9.64
N ALA A 178 -1.80 -4.16 9.92
CA ALA A 178 -2.68 -4.00 11.09
C ALA A 178 -1.88 -4.07 12.41
N SER A 179 -0.92 -4.97 12.53
CA SER A 179 -0.03 -5.04 13.70
C SER A 179 0.77 -3.76 13.89
N ARG A 180 1.32 -3.20 12.80
CA ARG A 180 2.03 -1.92 12.83
C ARG A 180 1.14 -0.74 13.26
N MET A 181 -0.10 -0.71 12.75
CA MET A 181 -1.10 0.30 13.14
C MET A 181 -1.46 0.17 14.62
N ALA A 182 -1.71 -1.04 15.09
CA ALA A 182 -2.04 -1.33 16.49
C ALA A 182 -0.93 -0.89 17.43
N LEU A 183 0.31 -1.29 17.14
CA LEU A 183 1.49 -0.92 17.93
C LEU A 183 1.72 0.59 17.94
N ALA A 184 1.63 1.26 16.79
CA ALA A 184 1.81 2.70 16.69
C ALA A 184 0.71 3.50 17.42
N SER A 185 -0.49 2.92 17.55
CA SER A 185 -1.64 3.54 18.22
C SER A 185 -1.79 3.16 19.69
N GLY A 186 -1.07 2.15 20.18
CA GLY A 186 -1.22 1.64 21.54
C GLY A 186 -2.58 0.97 21.80
N VAL A 187 -3.11 0.27 20.80
CA VAL A 187 -4.38 -0.46 20.86
C VAL A 187 -4.19 -1.91 20.43
N THR A 188 -5.23 -2.74 20.61
CA THR A 188 -5.33 -4.06 19.96
C THR A 188 -6.37 -3.97 18.84
N LEU A 189 -6.03 -4.42 17.65
CA LEU A 189 -6.98 -4.54 16.53
C LEU A 189 -7.57 -5.95 16.49
N ALA A 190 -8.88 -6.04 16.69
CA ALA A 190 -9.64 -7.29 16.56
C ALA A 190 -10.24 -7.39 15.17
N ILE A 191 -9.75 -8.35 14.38
CA ILE A 191 -10.14 -8.58 12.99
C ILE A 191 -11.06 -9.80 12.93
N ASP A 192 -12.19 -9.65 12.25
CA ASP A 192 -13.05 -10.74 11.80
C ASP A 192 -12.59 -11.16 10.39
N SER A 193 -11.95 -12.32 10.31
CA SER A 193 -11.39 -12.81 9.05
C SER A 193 -12.47 -13.00 7.98
N ALA A 194 -13.68 -13.39 8.36
CA ALA A 194 -14.79 -13.59 7.43
C ALA A 194 -15.33 -12.28 6.85
N ALA A 195 -15.16 -11.16 7.56
CA ALA A 195 -15.54 -9.83 7.10
C ALA A 195 -14.52 -9.21 6.12
N VAL A 196 -13.29 -9.73 6.06
CA VAL A 196 -12.28 -9.24 5.13
C VAL A 196 -12.62 -9.70 3.71
N PRO A 197 -12.81 -8.79 2.74
CA PRO A 197 -12.98 -9.18 1.35
C PRO A 197 -11.67 -9.76 0.80
N ILE A 198 -11.74 -10.89 0.12
CA ILE A 198 -10.59 -11.53 -0.53
C ILE A 198 -10.85 -11.71 -2.03
N ALA A 199 -9.80 -11.60 -2.83
CA ALA A 199 -9.83 -11.91 -4.26
C ALA A 199 -9.56 -13.38 -4.56
N THR A 200 -9.04 -14.12 -3.58
CA THR A 200 -8.72 -15.54 -3.70
C THR A 200 -9.92 -16.43 -3.42
N PRO A 201 -9.90 -17.71 -3.85
CA PRO A 201 -10.86 -18.70 -3.33
C PRO A 201 -10.76 -18.86 -1.81
N GLU A 202 -11.90 -19.09 -1.14
CA GLU A 202 -11.99 -19.19 0.33
C GLU A 202 -10.95 -20.10 0.99
N PRO A 203 -10.57 -21.27 0.47
CA PRO A 203 -9.53 -22.09 1.11
C PRO A 203 -8.17 -21.41 1.23
N ARG A 204 -7.96 -20.33 0.45
CA ARG A 204 -6.71 -19.56 0.45
C ARG A 204 -6.79 -18.23 1.24
N ARG A 205 -7.86 -18.02 1.99
CA ARG A 205 -8.06 -16.82 2.80
C ARG A 205 -6.86 -16.49 3.70
N ALA A 206 -6.35 -17.49 4.40
CA ALA A 206 -5.21 -17.29 5.31
C ALA A 206 -3.93 -16.82 4.60
N GLU A 207 -3.73 -17.20 3.34
CA GLU A 207 -2.62 -16.73 2.50
C GLU A 207 -2.88 -15.29 2.06
N ALA A 208 -4.08 -14.99 1.58
CA ALA A 208 -4.47 -13.65 1.13
C ALA A 208 -4.32 -12.58 2.23
N LEU A 209 -4.65 -12.92 3.49
CA LEU A 209 -4.51 -11.99 4.62
C LEU A 209 -3.05 -11.63 4.95
N ARG A 210 -2.09 -12.44 4.50
CA ARG A 210 -0.66 -12.28 4.77
C ARG A 210 0.14 -11.81 3.57
N TRP A 211 -0.45 -11.90 2.36
CA TRP A 211 0.23 -11.45 1.16
C TRP A 211 0.17 -9.92 1.07
N GLY A 212 1.26 -9.30 0.64
CA GLY A 212 1.36 -7.86 0.44
C GLY A 212 0.94 -7.39 -0.95
N GLU A 213 1.29 -6.13 -1.24
CA GLU A 213 1.17 -5.47 -2.55
C GLU A 213 -0.26 -5.27 -3.07
N ASP A 214 -1.27 -5.32 -2.19
CA ASP A 214 -2.67 -5.06 -2.57
C ASP A 214 -3.00 -3.56 -2.60
N TYR A 215 -2.21 -2.71 -1.91
CA TYR A 215 -2.32 -1.24 -1.89
C TYR A 215 -3.73 -0.72 -1.61
N GLN A 216 -4.48 -1.45 -0.78
CA GLN A 216 -5.73 -0.98 -0.21
C GLN A 216 -5.45 -0.07 0.99
N LEU A 217 -6.35 0.86 1.30
CA LEU A 217 -6.25 1.65 2.53
C LEU A 217 -6.84 0.88 3.69
N LEU A 218 -6.04 0.69 4.75
CA LEU A 218 -6.45 0.22 6.07
C LEU A 218 -6.60 1.43 6.97
N PHE A 219 -7.76 1.60 7.59
CA PHE A 219 -8.06 2.79 8.38
C PHE A 219 -9.02 2.52 9.52
N THR A 220 -9.00 3.42 10.51
CA THR A 220 -9.97 3.40 11.61
C THR A 220 -10.85 4.65 11.59
N LEU A 221 -12.12 4.45 11.92
CA LEU A 221 -13.10 5.53 12.07
C LEU A 221 -13.68 5.50 13.48
N PRO A 222 -13.95 6.69 14.07
CA PRO A 222 -14.66 6.78 15.35
C PRO A 222 -16.00 6.02 15.35
N ALA A 223 -16.38 5.52 16.51
CA ALA A 223 -17.64 4.78 16.66
C ALA A 223 -18.83 5.56 16.09
N GLY A 224 -19.65 4.88 15.27
CA GLY A 224 -20.82 5.48 14.63
C GLY A 224 -20.55 6.24 13.33
N VAL A 225 -19.30 6.52 13.00
CA VAL A 225 -18.92 7.11 11.69
C VAL A 225 -18.92 6.02 10.62
N LYS A 226 -19.54 6.32 9.47
CA LYS A 226 -19.53 5.43 8.30
C LYS A 226 -18.52 5.93 7.29
N ALA A 227 -17.86 5.00 6.61
CA ALA A 227 -16.96 5.34 5.52
C ALA A 227 -17.76 6.01 4.37
N PRO A 228 -17.30 7.18 3.88
CA PRO A 228 -17.95 7.88 2.77
C PRO A 228 -17.53 7.33 1.40
N VAL A 229 -16.62 6.36 1.38
CA VAL A 229 -16.10 5.67 0.20
C VAL A 229 -16.48 4.19 0.26
N PRO A 230 -16.46 3.45 -0.86
CA PRO A 230 -16.58 2.00 -0.84
C PRO A 230 -15.52 1.40 0.09
N ALA A 231 -15.97 0.74 1.16
CA ALA A 231 -15.10 0.11 2.14
C ALA A 231 -15.84 -0.96 2.95
N TYR A 232 -15.10 -1.86 3.53
CA TYR A 232 -15.58 -2.98 4.31
C TYR A 232 -15.14 -2.83 5.76
N ARG A 233 -16.09 -2.93 6.70
CA ARG A 233 -15.76 -2.99 8.11
C ARG A 233 -15.27 -4.40 8.44
N ILE A 234 -14.00 -4.52 8.83
CA ILE A 234 -13.34 -5.80 9.04
C ILE A 234 -13.03 -6.07 10.52
N GLY A 235 -13.36 -5.13 11.41
CA GLY A 235 -13.06 -5.31 12.83
C GLY A 235 -13.27 -4.06 13.65
N THR A 236 -12.58 -4.01 14.79
CA THR A 236 -12.62 -2.91 15.76
C THR A 236 -11.27 -2.75 16.47
N ALA A 237 -11.00 -1.54 16.93
CA ALA A 237 -9.93 -1.29 17.88
C ALA A 237 -10.43 -1.51 19.31
N ALA A 238 -9.66 -2.22 20.13
CA ALA A 238 -9.92 -2.52 21.54
C ALA A 238 -8.82 -1.91 22.41
N PRO A 239 -9.03 -1.79 23.73
CA PRO A 239 -7.93 -1.44 24.63
C PRO A 239 -6.72 -2.35 24.42
N SER A 240 -5.51 -1.78 24.57
CA SER A 240 -4.25 -2.52 24.36
C SER A 240 -4.19 -3.78 25.22
N THR A 241 -3.78 -4.89 24.61
CA THR A 241 -3.45 -6.14 25.27
C THR A 241 -1.99 -6.51 24.98
N GLU A 242 -1.54 -7.67 25.44
CA GLU A 242 -0.19 -8.19 25.14
C GLU A 242 0.03 -8.44 23.64
N THR A 243 -1.05 -8.60 22.88
CA THR A 243 -1.00 -8.91 21.45
C THR A 243 -1.59 -7.76 20.64
N PRO A 244 -0.88 -7.23 19.61
CA PRO A 244 -1.37 -6.11 18.83
C PRO A 244 -2.57 -6.47 17.95
N VAL A 245 -2.69 -7.73 17.50
CA VAL A 245 -3.79 -8.19 16.63
C VAL A 245 -4.42 -9.46 17.17
N LEU A 246 -5.75 -9.45 17.22
CA LEU A 246 -6.58 -10.65 17.39
C LEU A 246 -7.24 -10.98 16.05
N LEU A 247 -7.11 -12.22 15.58
CA LEU A 247 -7.82 -12.73 14.42
C LEU A 247 -8.87 -13.75 14.90
N ASP A 248 -10.14 -13.49 14.66
CA ASP A 248 -11.25 -14.32 15.12
C ASP A 248 -11.21 -14.60 16.64
N GLY A 249 -10.79 -13.58 17.39
CA GLY A 249 -10.63 -13.65 18.85
C GLY A 249 -9.38 -14.38 19.34
N GLN A 250 -8.52 -14.86 18.43
CA GLN A 250 -7.26 -15.54 18.80
C GLN A 250 -6.06 -14.60 18.62
N PRO A 251 -5.13 -14.57 19.59
CA PRO A 251 -3.90 -13.80 19.47
C PRO A 251 -3.06 -14.25 18.29
N LEU A 252 -2.57 -13.29 17.49
CA LEU A 252 -1.57 -13.56 16.46
C LEU A 252 -0.18 -13.26 17.01
N SER A 253 0.71 -14.26 16.94
CA SER A 253 2.12 -14.08 17.28
C SER A 253 2.94 -13.73 16.03
N ALA A 254 4.02 -12.95 16.21
CA ALA A 254 4.97 -12.66 15.14
C ALA A 254 5.60 -13.95 14.56
N GLU A 255 5.72 -15.01 15.38
CA GLU A 255 6.24 -16.33 14.96
C GLU A 255 5.35 -17.01 13.89
N SER A 256 4.08 -16.64 13.78
CA SER A 256 3.14 -17.20 12.78
C SER A 256 3.31 -16.62 11.37
N GLY A 257 4.24 -15.64 11.18
CA GLY A 257 4.43 -14.93 9.91
C GLY A 257 3.21 -14.08 9.57
N LEU A 258 3.24 -12.79 9.90
CA LEU A 258 2.09 -11.89 9.72
C LEU A 258 2.01 -11.32 8.30
N GLY A 259 3.13 -11.29 7.58
CA GLY A 259 3.25 -10.69 6.27
C GLY A 259 4.67 -10.81 5.71
N TYR A 260 4.98 -9.98 4.71
CA TYR A 260 6.31 -9.91 4.12
C TYR A 260 7.26 -9.08 5.01
N GLU A 261 8.42 -9.62 5.29
CA GLU A 261 9.47 -8.92 6.03
C GLU A 261 10.75 -8.86 5.18
N HIS A 262 11.25 -7.65 4.95
CA HIS A 262 12.56 -7.44 4.32
C HIS A 262 13.66 -8.01 5.22
N ARG A 263 14.46 -8.91 4.69
CA ARG A 263 15.58 -9.54 5.40
C ARG A 263 16.91 -9.06 4.84
#